data_eb7b88042228d762b882b9dd770d737d
#
_entry.id   eb7b88042228d762b882b9dd770d737d
#
_cell.length_a   1.000
_cell.length_b   1.000
_cell.length_c   1.000
_cell.angle_alpha   90.00
_cell.angle_beta   90.00
_cell.angle_gamma   90.00
#
_symmetry.space_group_name_H-M   'P 1'
#
loop_
_entity.id
_entity.type
_entity.pdbx_description
1 polymer ?
#
loop_
_entity_poly.entity_id
_entity_poly.type
_entity_poly.pdbx_seq_one_letter_code
_entity_poly.pdbx_strand_id
1 'polypeptide(L)'
;MRDAVKILRFMATGPPEGSIQLDPYGGAMARIGSTVTPFPHRAGYLFSIQYGVSWKASDVDRADEYIVGWLRSFYAFMAPYVTVNYLDLDLGTNDWMNATGGTSYGSVGHAASWGERYFFMNFGRLVRAKTRVDPGNVFNNAQSIPPLYS
;
A
#
# COMPACT_ATOMS: atom_id res chain seq x y z
N MET A 1 -1.52 12.81 19.32
CA MET A 1 -1.32 11.98 20.53
C MET A 1 -2.51 11.06 20.86
N ARG A 2 -3.78 11.49 20.72
CA ARG A 2 -4.95 10.61 20.98
C ARG A 2 -5.02 9.38 20.07
N ASP A 3 -4.62 9.49 18.81
CA ASP A 3 -4.75 8.40 17.85
C ASP A 3 -3.64 7.34 18.03
N ALA A 4 -2.42 7.72 18.41
CA ALA A 4 -1.38 6.76 18.76
C ALA A 4 -1.79 5.85 19.94
N VAL A 5 -2.50 6.39 20.93
CA VAL A 5 -3.02 5.60 22.06
C VAL A 5 -4.10 4.62 21.59
N LYS A 6 -4.96 5.01 20.66
CA LYS A 6 -5.97 4.10 20.09
C LYS A 6 -5.31 2.96 19.32
N ILE A 7 -4.29 3.28 18.51
CA ILE A 7 -3.51 2.28 17.75
C ILE A 7 -2.90 1.26 18.73
N LEU A 8 -2.17 1.73 19.74
CA LEU A 8 -1.54 0.85 20.72
C LEU A 8 -2.56 0.00 21.49
N ARG A 9 -3.73 0.58 21.85
CA ARG A 9 -4.81 -0.18 22.49
C ARG A 9 -5.38 -1.25 21.59
N PHE A 10 -5.62 -0.95 20.32
CA PHE A 10 -6.13 -1.93 19.36
C PHE A 10 -5.12 -3.08 19.21
N MET A 11 -3.84 -2.76 19.11
CA MET A 11 -2.79 -3.76 18.99
C MET A 11 -2.67 -4.67 20.21
N ALA A 12 -2.89 -4.13 21.41
CA ALA A 12 -2.92 -4.93 22.63
C ALA A 12 -4.06 -5.96 22.67
N THR A 13 -5.04 -5.88 21.76
CA THR A 13 -6.10 -6.88 21.58
C THR A 13 -5.75 -7.96 20.57
N GLY A 14 -4.58 -7.85 19.92
CA GLY A 14 -4.14 -8.75 18.87
C GLY A 14 -3.59 -10.07 19.38
N PRO A 15 -3.29 -10.98 18.45
CA PRO A 15 -2.65 -12.26 18.79
C PRO A 15 -1.28 -12.02 19.43
N PRO A 16 -0.88 -12.88 20.37
CA PRO A 16 0.38 -12.73 21.10
C PRO A 16 1.63 -12.80 20.20
N GLU A 17 1.50 -13.41 19.04
CA GLU A 17 2.54 -13.49 17.99
C GLU A 17 2.60 -12.24 17.10
N GLY A 18 1.81 -11.22 17.42
CA GLY A 18 1.81 -9.94 16.72
C GLY A 18 3.07 -9.12 16.98
N SER A 19 3.56 -8.45 15.96
CA SER A 19 4.72 -7.56 16.02
C SER A 19 4.41 -6.20 15.41
N ILE A 20 5.03 -5.15 15.96
CA ILE A 20 5.05 -3.81 15.37
C ILE A 20 6.49 -3.35 15.19
N GLN A 21 6.76 -2.79 14.01
CA GLN A 21 7.94 -2.01 13.76
C GLN A 21 7.53 -0.55 13.50
N LEU A 22 8.19 0.37 14.16
CA LEU A 22 8.00 1.82 13.99
C LEU A 22 9.29 2.40 13.42
N ASP A 23 9.24 2.91 12.18
CA ASP A 23 10.38 3.57 11.54
C ASP A 23 10.15 5.09 11.57
N PRO A 24 10.98 5.86 12.28
CA PRO A 24 10.78 7.29 12.43
C PRO A 24 11.01 8.04 11.12
N TYR A 25 10.09 8.96 10.81
CA TYR A 25 10.23 9.93 9.73
C TYR A 25 10.59 11.29 10.32
N GLY A 26 11.44 12.05 9.65
CA GLY A 26 11.82 13.37 10.12
C GLY A 26 13.11 13.90 9.47
N GLY A 27 13.75 14.86 10.09
CA GLY A 27 15.01 15.41 9.64
C GLY A 27 14.98 15.88 8.18
N ALA A 28 15.90 15.36 7.37
CA ALA A 28 15.98 15.67 5.93
C ALA A 28 14.71 15.29 5.17
N MET A 29 14.08 14.17 5.54
CA MET A 29 12.88 13.67 4.89
C MET A 29 11.70 14.63 5.04
N ALA A 30 11.51 15.24 6.20
CA ALA A 30 10.45 16.21 6.46
C ALA A 30 10.68 17.57 5.76
N ARG A 31 11.89 17.85 5.28
CA ARG A 31 12.22 19.08 4.53
C ARG A 31 11.97 18.97 3.02
N ILE A 32 11.72 17.76 2.52
CA ILE A 32 11.44 17.50 1.10
C ILE A 32 9.92 17.58 0.88
N GLY A 33 9.50 18.36 -0.12
CA GLY A 33 8.06 18.44 -0.47
C GLY A 33 7.50 17.11 -1.00
N SER A 34 6.24 16.85 -0.75
CA SER A 34 5.55 15.60 -1.14
C SER A 34 5.49 15.33 -2.65
N THR A 35 5.75 16.34 -3.47
CA THR A 35 5.73 16.23 -4.93
C THR A 35 7.13 16.19 -5.57
N VAL A 36 8.20 16.36 -4.79
CA VAL A 36 9.58 16.41 -5.30
C VAL A 36 10.05 15.04 -5.78
N THR A 37 9.65 13.99 -5.07
CA THR A 37 9.94 12.59 -5.41
C THR A 37 8.65 11.79 -5.53
N PRO A 38 8.66 10.57 -6.07
CA PRO A 38 7.49 9.69 -6.10
C PRO A 38 6.91 9.40 -4.72
N PHE A 39 7.74 9.35 -3.69
CA PHE A 39 7.33 9.08 -2.32
C PHE A 39 6.71 10.33 -1.66
N PRO A 40 5.39 10.37 -1.40
CA PRO A 40 4.69 11.58 -0.96
C PRO A 40 4.67 11.77 0.56
N HIS A 41 4.96 10.74 1.36
CA HIS A 41 4.84 10.76 2.82
C HIS A 41 6.04 11.49 3.43
N ARG A 42 5.93 12.82 3.55
CA ARG A 42 7.00 13.75 3.91
C ARG A 42 6.67 14.51 5.19
N ALA A 43 6.64 15.83 5.15
CA ALA A 43 6.30 16.66 6.30
C ALA A 43 4.94 16.29 6.91
N GLY A 44 4.87 16.21 8.24
CA GLY A 44 3.67 15.84 8.98
C GLY A 44 3.56 14.35 9.33
N TYR A 45 4.29 13.48 8.66
CA TYR A 45 4.39 12.07 9.03
C TYR A 45 5.51 11.89 10.05
N LEU A 46 5.21 11.30 11.20
CA LEU A 46 6.16 11.09 12.29
C LEU A 46 6.91 9.77 12.16
N PHE A 47 6.23 8.74 11.69
CA PHE A 47 6.79 7.38 11.52
C PHE A 47 5.94 6.57 10.55
N SER A 48 6.51 5.51 9.98
CA SER A 48 5.75 4.41 9.38
C SER A 48 5.50 3.32 10.43
N ILE A 49 4.41 2.60 10.26
CA ILE A 49 4.08 1.44 11.08
C ILE A 49 4.07 0.23 10.16
N GLN A 50 4.92 -0.74 10.45
CA GLN A 50 4.80 -2.08 9.91
C GLN A 50 4.27 -2.98 11.02
N TYR A 51 3.19 -3.69 10.74
CA TYR A 51 2.63 -4.67 11.66
C TYR A 51 2.56 -6.03 10.98
N GLY A 52 2.81 -7.06 11.73
CA GLY A 52 2.81 -8.42 11.23
C GLY A 52 2.38 -9.40 12.31
N VAL A 53 1.93 -10.55 11.86
CA VAL A 53 1.63 -11.69 12.74
C VAL A 53 2.28 -12.92 12.15
N SER A 54 2.92 -13.71 12.99
CA SER A 54 3.50 -14.99 12.60
C SER A 54 2.73 -16.12 13.25
N TRP A 55 2.53 -17.22 12.55
CA TRP A 55 1.92 -18.43 13.10
C TRP A 55 2.66 -19.68 12.61
N LYS A 56 2.51 -20.78 13.33
CA LYS A 56 3.09 -22.06 12.93
C LYS A 56 2.18 -22.73 11.89
N ALA A 57 2.76 -23.54 11.00
CA ALA A 57 2.01 -24.30 10.01
C ALA A 57 0.96 -25.24 10.63
N SER A 58 1.18 -25.72 11.85
CA SER A 58 0.22 -26.52 12.64
C SER A 58 -1.05 -25.75 13.04
N ASP A 59 -1.02 -24.42 13.00
CA ASP A 59 -2.10 -23.57 13.51
C ASP A 59 -2.89 -22.92 12.36
N VAL A 60 -2.70 -23.42 11.11
CA VAL A 60 -3.30 -22.83 9.88
C VAL A 60 -4.82 -22.71 9.99
N ASP A 61 -5.51 -23.71 10.51
CA ASP A 61 -6.97 -23.70 10.66
C ASP A 61 -7.48 -22.61 11.63
N ARG A 62 -6.66 -22.26 12.63
CA ARG A 62 -6.96 -21.16 13.57
C ARG A 62 -6.49 -19.81 13.08
N ALA A 63 -5.50 -19.79 12.16
CA ALA A 63 -4.92 -18.58 11.62
C ALA A 63 -5.93 -17.81 10.76
N ASP A 64 -6.75 -18.50 9.98
CA ASP A 64 -7.65 -17.87 9.02
C ASP A 64 -8.80 -17.09 9.70
N GLU A 65 -9.42 -17.60 10.73
CA GLU A 65 -10.52 -16.89 11.39
C GLU A 65 -10.06 -15.79 12.35
N TYR A 66 -9.08 -16.11 13.22
CA TYR A 66 -8.69 -15.20 14.28
C TYR A 66 -7.60 -14.21 13.83
N ILE A 67 -6.50 -14.72 13.26
CA ILE A 67 -5.32 -13.91 12.94
C ILE A 67 -5.60 -13.02 11.73
N VAL A 68 -6.10 -13.59 10.63
CA VAL A 68 -6.42 -12.84 9.41
C VAL A 68 -7.59 -11.90 9.65
N GLY A 69 -8.60 -12.31 10.40
CA GLY A 69 -9.71 -11.46 10.81
C GLY A 69 -9.25 -10.26 11.63
N TRP A 70 -8.33 -10.46 12.56
CA TRP A 70 -7.76 -9.37 13.35
C TRP A 70 -6.91 -8.44 12.47
N LEU A 71 -6.04 -8.96 11.59
CA LEU A 71 -5.24 -8.16 10.66
C LEU A 71 -6.13 -7.29 9.77
N ARG A 72 -7.21 -7.84 9.21
CA ARG A 72 -8.18 -7.09 8.40
C ARG A 72 -8.88 -5.98 9.20
N SER A 73 -9.24 -6.27 10.45
CA SER A 73 -9.86 -5.28 11.33
C SER A 73 -8.88 -4.16 11.69
N PHE A 74 -7.61 -4.51 11.96
CA PHE A 74 -6.56 -3.53 12.20
C PHE A 74 -6.28 -2.70 10.94
N TYR A 75 -6.21 -3.34 9.77
CA TYR A 75 -6.06 -2.66 8.49
C TYR A 75 -7.21 -1.66 8.26
N ALA A 76 -8.45 -2.06 8.44
CA ALA A 76 -9.61 -1.18 8.29
C ALA A 76 -9.56 0.02 9.24
N PHE A 77 -9.08 -0.19 10.47
CA PHE A 77 -8.86 0.88 11.44
C PHE A 77 -7.74 1.84 10.98
N MET A 78 -6.70 1.32 10.33
CA MET A 78 -5.55 2.10 9.85
C MET A 78 -5.75 2.65 8.43
N ALA A 79 -6.76 2.21 7.68
CA ALA A 79 -6.96 2.55 6.26
C ALA A 79 -6.86 4.04 5.89
N PRO A 80 -7.26 5.00 6.77
CA PRO A 80 -7.05 6.42 6.49
C PRO A 80 -5.59 6.87 6.47
N TYR A 81 -4.66 6.03 6.93
CA TYR A 81 -3.25 6.37 7.16
C TYR A 81 -2.27 5.53 6.34
N VAL A 82 -2.77 4.75 5.36
CA VAL A 82 -1.95 3.76 4.61
C VAL A 82 -0.86 4.40 3.75
N THR A 83 0.34 3.84 3.80
CA THR A 83 1.52 4.19 3.01
C THR A 83 2.07 3.03 2.18
N VAL A 84 2.91 3.36 1.20
CA VAL A 84 3.33 2.60 0.03
C VAL A 84 4.65 1.87 0.18
N ASN A 85 4.94 1.07 1.07
CA ASN A 85 6.19 0.30 0.93
C ASN A 85 5.98 -1.17 0.56
N TYR A 86 4.75 -1.66 0.67
CA TYR A 86 4.36 -3.02 0.33
C TYR A 86 3.10 -3.00 -0.53
N LEU A 87 3.05 -3.90 -1.51
CA LEU A 87 1.87 -4.07 -2.33
C LEU A 87 0.72 -4.61 -1.48
N ASP A 88 -0.39 -3.90 -1.48
CA ASP A 88 -1.62 -4.31 -0.84
C ASP A 88 -2.67 -4.60 -1.92
N LEU A 89 -2.84 -5.86 -2.26
CA LEU A 89 -3.72 -6.29 -3.34
C LEU A 89 -5.21 -6.09 -3.00
N ASP A 90 -5.56 -5.93 -1.73
CA ASP A 90 -6.92 -5.61 -1.30
C ASP A 90 -7.34 -4.19 -1.72
N LEU A 91 -6.40 -3.32 -2.05
CA LEU A 91 -6.67 -1.99 -2.62
C LEU A 91 -7.07 -2.03 -4.10
N GLY A 92 -6.87 -3.16 -4.76
CA GLY A 92 -7.12 -3.38 -6.17
C GLY A 92 -5.88 -3.80 -6.95
N THR A 93 -6.10 -4.37 -8.10
CA THR A 93 -5.06 -4.86 -9.02
C THR A 93 -5.35 -4.42 -10.44
N ASN A 94 -4.34 -4.43 -11.28
CA ASN A 94 -4.52 -4.23 -12.71
C ASN A 94 -5.25 -5.43 -13.33
N ASP A 95 -6.26 -5.17 -14.17
CA ASP A 95 -7.14 -6.20 -14.78
C ASP A 95 -6.51 -7.01 -15.92
N TRP A 96 -5.20 -6.96 -16.08
CA TRP A 96 -4.50 -7.62 -17.17
C TRP A 96 -4.65 -9.16 -17.23
N MET A 97 -5.15 -9.79 -16.16
CA MET A 97 -5.43 -11.24 -16.11
C MET A 97 -6.75 -11.64 -16.80
N ASN A 98 -7.64 -10.70 -17.11
CA ASN A 98 -8.97 -10.99 -17.68
C ASN A 98 -9.07 -10.75 -19.19
N ALA A 99 -7.98 -10.41 -19.85
CA ALA A 99 -7.97 -10.19 -21.30
C ALA A 99 -7.95 -11.53 -22.06
N THR A 100 -9.12 -12.08 -22.31
CA THR A 100 -9.32 -13.09 -23.35
C THR A 100 -9.01 -12.46 -24.73
N GLY A 101 -7.77 -12.63 -25.19
CA GLY A 101 -7.41 -12.38 -26.59
C GLY A 101 -6.90 -10.97 -26.96
N GLY A 102 -6.62 -10.11 -26.03
CA GLY A 102 -5.96 -8.83 -26.28
C GLY A 102 -5.09 -8.42 -25.09
N THR A 103 -3.99 -7.71 -25.35
CA THR A 103 -3.18 -7.07 -24.30
C THR A 103 -3.99 -5.93 -23.67
N SER A 104 -4.92 -6.25 -22.77
CA SER A 104 -5.57 -5.22 -21.96
C SER A 104 -4.64 -4.87 -20.81
N TYR A 105 -3.91 -3.81 -20.98
CA TYR A 105 -3.19 -3.18 -19.91
C TYR A 105 -4.22 -2.51 -18.98
N GLY A 106 -4.08 -2.64 -17.66
CA GLY A 106 -4.98 -2.01 -16.71
C GLY A 106 -5.18 -0.53 -17.03
N SER A 107 -6.42 -0.06 -17.03
CA SER A 107 -6.68 1.34 -17.32
C SER A 107 -6.12 2.24 -16.21
N VAL A 108 -5.65 3.43 -16.57
CA VAL A 108 -5.18 4.44 -15.60
C VAL A 108 -6.29 4.76 -14.58
N GLY A 109 -7.55 4.81 -15.04
CA GLY A 109 -8.70 5.03 -14.16
C GLY A 109 -8.87 3.92 -13.12
N HIS A 110 -8.66 2.67 -13.49
CA HIS A 110 -8.72 1.55 -12.56
C HIS A 110 -7.54 1.59 -11.58
N ALA A 111 -6.33 1.81 -12.09
CA ALA A 111 -5.12 1.91 -11.28
C ALA A 111 -5.14 3.10 -10.30
N ALA A 112 -5.96 4.13 -10.52
CA ALA A 112 -6.12 5.26 -9.60
C ALA A 112 -6.66 4.81 -8.23
N SER A 113 -7.44 3.72 -8.16
CA SER A 113 -8.01 3.21 -6.90
C SER A 113 -6.95 2.92 -5.83
N TRP A 114 -5.79 2.38 -6.23
CA TRP A 114 -4.65 2.13 -5.37
C TRP A 114 -3.52 3.15 -5.59
N GLY A 115 -3.30 3.60 -6.81
CA GLY A 115 -2.19 4.45 -7.18
C GLY A 115 -2.24 5.84 -6.53
N GLU A 116 -3.43 6.44 -6.41
CA GLU A 116 -3.60 7.72 -5.72
C GLU A 116 -3.40 7.59 -4.20
N ARG A 117 -3.73 6.45 -3.62
CA ARG A 117 -3.44 6.19 -2.20
C ARG A 117 -1.95 6.08 -1.96
N TYR A 118 -1.24 5.46 -2.87
CA TYR A 118 0.20 5.26 -2.79
C TYR A 118 0.99 6.54 -3.09
N PHE A 119 0.66 7.23 -4.15
CA PHE A 119 1.49 8.28 -4.71
C PHE A 119 0.87 9.68 -4.59
N PHE A 120 -0.37 9.78 -4.11
CA PHE A 120 -1.11 11.04 -4.00
C PHE A 120 -1.04 11.85 -5.31
N MET A 121 -0.70 13.12 -5.23
CA MET A 121 -0.56 14.02 -6.39
C MET A 121 0.52 13.58 -7.39
N ASN A 122 1.39 12.64 -7.01
CA ASN A 122 2.44 12.14 -7.91
C ASN A 122 1.92 11.09 -8.91
N PHE A 123 0.78 10.44 -8.65
CA PHE A 123 0.28 9.35 -9.49
C PHE A 123 0.20 9.72 -10.96
N GLY A 124 -0.46 10.82 -11.32
CA GLY A 124 -0.57 11.28 -12.71
C GLY A 124 0.79 11.62 -13.36
N ARG A 125 1.78 12.08 -12.57
CA ARG A 125 3.13 12.30 -13.07
C ARG A 125 3.86 10.98 -13.35
N LEU A 126 3.65 9.98 -12.51
CA LEU A 126 4.22 8.65 -12.69
C LEU A 126 3.61 7.93 -13.90
N VAL A 127 2.31 8.07 -14.14
CA VAL A 127 1.63 7.59 -15.36
C VAL A 127 2.29 8.20 -16.61
N ARG A 128 2.52 9.51 -16.64
CA ARG A 128 3.21 10.16 -17.76
C ARG A 128 4.65 9.68 -17.92
N ALA A 129 5.37 9.47 -16.82
CA ALA A 129 6.72 8.92 -16.85
C ALA A 129 6.72 7.49 -17.43
N LYS A 130 5.81 6.63 -16.95
CA LYS A 130 5.63 5.27 -17.45
C LYS A 130 5.33 5.26 -18.94
N THR A 131 4.42 6.11 -19.40
CA THR A 131 4.07 6.24 -20.84
C THR A 131 5.28 6.57 -21.72
N ARG A 132 6.21 7.37 -21.20
CA ARG A 132 7.42 7.77 -21.95
C ARG A 132 8.51 6.72 -21.95
N VAL A 133 8.68 6.00 -20.82
CA VAL A 133 9.82 5.09 -20.59
C VAL A 133 9.47 3.66 -20.98
N ASP A 134 8.23 3.26 -20.76
CA ASP A 134 7.76 1.90 -21.00
C ASP A 134 6.34 1.91 -21.59
N PRO A 135 6.16 2.45 -22.82
CA PRO A 135 4.84 2.56 -23.45
C PRO A 135 4.20 1.20 -23.74
N GLY A 136 5.01 0.17 -23.94
CA GLY A 136 4.55 -1.21 -24.15
C GLY A 136 4.23 -1.96 -22.85
N ASN A 137 4.35 -1.31 -21.69
CA ASN A 137 4.12 -1.90 -20.38
C ASN A 137 4.83 -3.24 -20.16
N VAL A 138 6.09 -3.34 -20.61
CA VAL A 138 6.92 -4.55 -20.48
C VAL A 138 7.21 -4.84 -19.01
N PHE A 139 7.50 -3.80 -18.23
CA PHE A 139 7.72 -3.92 -16.79
C PHE A 139 6.39 -3.72 -16.06
N ASN A 140 5.71 -4.83 -15.77
CA ASN A 140 4.41 -4.79 -15.09
C ASN A 140 4.31 -5.84 -13.97
N ASN A 141 3.40 -5.58 -13.05
CA ASN A 141 2.96 -6.48 -12.00
C ASN A 141 1.51 -6.14 -11.62
N ALA A 142 0.95 -6.84 -10.62
CA ALA A 142 -0.44 -6.66 -10.20
C ALA A 142 -0.83 -5.21 -9.84
N GLN A 143 0.11 -4.38 -9.41
CA GLN A 143 -0.11 -2.96 -9.07
C GLN A 143 0.92 -2.03 -9.72
N SER A 144 1.43 -2.36 -10.89
CA SER A 144 2.27 -1.44 -11.65
C SER A 144 1.44 -0.29 -12.22
N ILE A 145 2.02 0.90 -12.25
CA ILE A 145 1.42 2.06 -12.88
C ILE A 145 1.32 1.81 -14.39
N PRO A 146 0.12 1.84 -15.00
CA PRO A 146 -0.03 1.64 -16.44
C PRO A 146 0.36 2.89 -17.24
N PRO A 147 0.74 2.75 -18.52
CA PRO A 147 0.87 3.88 -19.42
C PRO A 147 -0.51 4.47 -19.81
N LEU A 148 -0.53 5.70 -20.33
CA LEU A 148 -1.77 6.38 -20.75
C LEU A 148 -2.51 5.68 -21.89
N TYR A 149 -1.75 5.01 -22.76
CA TYR A 149 -2.28 4.36 -23.96
C TYR A 149 -2.00 2.86 -23.87
N SER A 150 -3.02 2.12 -23.62
CA SER A 150 -3.01 0.66 -23.60
C SER A 150 -4.31 0.16 -24.21
#